data_ca3ef62128db6eac154064be4fbe85a0
#
_entry.id   ca3ef62128db6eac154064be4fbe85a0
#
_cell.length_a   1.000
_cell.length_b   1.000
_cell.length_c   1.000
_cell.angle_alpha   90.00
_cell.angle_beta   90.00
_cell.angle_gamma   90.00
#
_symmetry.space_group_name_H-M   'P 1'
#
loop_
_entity.id
_entity.type
_entity.pdbx_description
1 polymer ?
#
loop_
_entity_poly.entity_id
_entity_poly.type
_entity_poly.pdbx_seq_one_letter_code
_entity_poly.pdbx_strand_id
1 'polypeptide(L)'
;MTETTTYIRKGDIFYVELGTERNGSVQNGGATGVRPCVIMANKVACEVSPVLLVVPITSSFGKHRKGMPTHLELGNILPKKSVALFEQVLTVNRYQLRDKIANLSEDLLEEANKKIMISFGLVPQYA
;
A
#
# COMPACT_ATOMS: atom_id res chain seq x y z
N MET A 1 14.36 -27.26 -4.62
CA MET A 1 13.71 -26.65 -5.10
C MET A 1 14.02 -25.45 -4.94
N THR A 2 14.01 -24.88 -5.44
CA THR A 2 14.32 -23.78 -5.37
C THR A 2 13.30 -23.02 -5.12
N GLU A 3 13.21 -22.55 -4.29
CA GLU A 3 12.32 -21.81 -4.18
C GLU A 3 12.52 -20.61 -4.73
N THR A 4 11.69 -20.11 -5.34
CA THR A 4 11.76 -18.90 -5.90
C THR A 4 11.59 -17.93 -4.87
N THR A 5 12.55 -17.19 -4.66
CA THR A 5 12.49 -16.19 -3.64
C THR A 5 12.05 -14.92 -4.29
N THR A 6 10.98 -14.37 -3.83
CA THR A 6 10.52 -13.10 -4.34
C THR A 6 11.12 -12.02 -3.49
N TYR A 7 11.87 -11.15 -4.12
CA TYR A 7 12.41 -10.01 -3.41
C TYR A 7 11.32 -9.01 -3.18
N ILE A 8 11.24 -8.53 -1.97
CA ILE A 8 10.27 -7.52 -1.58
C ILE A 8 11.04 -6.26 -1.25
N ARG A 9 10.61 -5.16 -1.83
CA ARG A 9 11.23 -3.88 -1.57
C ARG A 9 10.17 -2.85 -1.26
N LYS A 10 10.55 -1.88 -0.46
CA LYS A 10 9.66 -0.75 -0.20
C LYS A 10 9.29 -0.12 -1.53
N GLY A 11 8.04 0.14 -1.73
CA GLY A 11 7.54 0.72 -2.99
C GLY A 11 7.02 -0.30 -3.97
N ASP A 12 7.25 -1.58 -3.72
CA ASP A 12 6.66 -2.60 -4.59
C ASP A 12 5.17 -2.67 -4.38
N ILE A 13 4.45 -3.04 -5.42
CA ILE A 13 3.02 -3.22 -5.36
C ILE A 13 2.72 -4.70 -5.55
N PHE A 14 2.07 -5.28 -4.55
CA PHE A 14 1.68 -6.68 -4.59
C PHE A 14 0.18 -6.78 -4.44
N TYR A 15 -0.39 -7.83 -5.00
CA TYR A 15 -1.72 -8.22 -4.57
C TYR A 15 -1.57 -8.83 -3.19
N VAL A 16 -2.45 -8.49 -2.28
CA VAL A 16 -2.40 -8.96 -0.90
C VAL A 16 -3.75 -9.51 -0.53
N GLU A 17 -3.74 -10.68 0.10
CA GLU A 17 -4.96 -11.31 0.54
C GLU A 17 -5.38 -10.68 1.85
N LEU A 18 -6.46 -9.93 1.86
CA LEU A 18 -6.92 -9.21 3.03
C LEU A 18 -7.97 -9.98 3.84
N GLY A 19 -8.32 -11.17 3.39
CA GLY A 19 -9.25 -11.99 4.14
C GLY A 19 -10.67 -11.84 3.67
N THR A 20 -11.55 -12.66 4.21
CA THR A 20 -12.93 -12.64 3.82
C THR A 20 -13.81 -12.01 4.87
N GLU A 21 -13.27 -11.71 6.03
CA GLU A 21 -14.06 -11.09 7.06
C GLU A 21 -13.80 -9.66 7.15
N ARG A 22 -14.78 -8.92 7.49
CA ARG A 22 -14.63 -7.49 7.52
C ARG A 22 -14.49 -6.90 8.87
N ASN A 23 -14.53 -7.72 9.91
CA ASN A 23 -14.46 -7.16 11.23
C ASN A 23 -13.16 -6.47 11.43
N GLY A 24 -13.19 -5.30 11.91
CA GLY A 24 -12.03 -4.52 12.16
C GLY A 24 -11.41 -3.91 10.94
N SER A 25 -11.99 -4.17 9.80
CA SER A 25 -11.39 -3.73 8.58
C SER A 25 -12.04 -2.47 8.12
N VAL A 26 -11.60 -1.36 8.59
CA VAL A 26 -12.23 -0.12 8.19
C VAL A 26 -11.68 0.42 6.91
N GLN A 27 -10.45 0.09 6.64
CA GLN A 27 -9.79 0.72 5.54
C GLN A 27 -10.48 0.50 4.23
N ASN A 28 -11.12 -0.57 4.11
CA ASN A 28 -11.61 -0.86 2.81
C ASN A 28 -13.08 -0.69 2.68
N GLY A 29 -13.69 -0.06 3.62
CA GLY A 29 -15.12 0.08 3.53
C GLY A 29 -15.76 -1.26 3.33
N GLY A 30 -15.17 -2.28 3.92
CA GLY A 30 -15.69 -3.60 3.79
C GLY A 30 -15.07 -4.42 2.68
N ALA A 31 -14.10 -3.90 2.00
CA ALA A 31 -13.47 -4.68 0.94
C ALA A 31 -12.74 -5.86 1.53
N THR A 32 -12.76 -6.96 0.83
CA THR A 32 -12.09 -8.16 1.27
C THR A 32 -11.44 -8.77 0.04
N GLY A 33 -10.80 -9.89 0.22
CA GLY A 33 -10.21 -10.60 -0.88
C GLY A 33 -8.86 -10.02 -1.24
N VAL A 34 -8.46 -10.22 -2.46
CA VAL A 34 -7.12 -9.84 -2.91
C VAL A 34 -7.16 -8.43 -3.45
N ARG A 35 -6.32 -7.57 -2.90
CA ARG A 35 -6.29 -6.17 -3.29
C ARG A 35 -4.87 -5.72 -3.52
N PRO A 36 -4.63 -4.78 -4.42
CA PRO A 36 -3.28 -4.26 -4.60
C PRO A 36 -2.90 -3.36 -3.45
N CYS A 37 -1.68 -3.50 -2.99
CA CYS A 37 -1.15 -2.69 -1.88
C CYS A 37 0.30 -2.34 -2.16
N VAL A 38 0.71 -1.19 -1.67
CA VAL A 38 2.10 -0.76 -1.77
C VAL A 38 2.83 -1.20 -0.51
N ILE A 39 3.99 -1.80 -0.68
CA ILE A 39 4.83 -2.19 0.45
C ILE A 39 5.50 -0.93 0.99
N MET A 40 5.28 -0.63 2.24
CA MET A 40 5.94 0.53 2.85
C MET A 40 6.82 0.14 4.02
N ALA A 41 7.05 -1.14 4.22
CA ALA A 41 7.96 -1.62 5.24
C ALA A 41 9.39 -1.23 4.90
N ASN A 42 10.21 -1.04 5.92
CA ASN A 42 11.60 -0.66 5.67
C ASN A 42 12.39 -1.87 5.15
N LYS A 43 13.64 -1.60 4.79
CA LYS A 43 14.47 -2.62 4.14
C LYS A 43 14.63 -3.87 4.98
N VAL A 44 14.92 -3.71 6.25
CA VAL A 44 15.13 -4.87 7.10
C VAL A 44 13.83 -5.67 7.23
N ALA A 45 12.71 -5.00 7.41
CA ALA A 45 11.45 -5.70 7.51
C ALA A 45 11.14 -6.43 6.21
N CYS A 46 11.42 -5.81 5.08
CA CYS A 46 11.18 -6.47 3.80
C CYS A 46 11.99 -7.77 3.70
N GLU A 47 13.15 -7.77 4.29
CA GLU A 47 14.03 -8.95 4.16
C GLU A 47 13.69 -10.04 5.16
N VAL A 48 13.35 -9.70 6.38
CA VAL A 48 13.25 -10.73 7.40
C VAL A 48 12.01 -10.72 8.28
N SER A 49 11.19 -9.71 8.20
CA SER A 49 10.06 -9.66 9.12
C SER A 49 8.92 -10.58 8.66
N PRO A 50 8.28 -11.27 9.59
CA PRO A 50 7.11 -12.06 9.22
C PRO A 50 5.91 -11.20 8.89
N VAL A 51 5.93 -9.92 9.27
CA VAL A 51 4.83 -9.03 8.94
C VAL A 51 5.35 -7.81 8.21
N LEU A 52 4.50 -7.20 7.41
CA LEU A 52 4.90 -6.06 6.59
C LEU A 52 3.83 -5.00 6.66
N LEU A 53 4.28 -3.75 6.66
CA LEU A 53 3.37 -2.61 6.56
C LEU A 53 3.04 -2.39 5.10
N VAL A 54 1.78 -2.27 4.80
CA VAL A 54 1.35 -2.03 3.42
C VAL A 54 0.29 -0.95 3.40
N VAL A 55 0.06 -0.38 2.23
CA VAL A 55 -0.94 0.67 2.05
C VAL A 55 -1.86 0.23 0.91
N PRO A 56 -3.15 0.16 1.15
CA PRO A 56 -4.06 -0.31 0.12
C PRO A 56 -4.25 0.70 -0.99
N ILE A 57 -4.56 0.19 -2.16
CA ILE A 57 -4.77 0.97 -3.36
C ILE A 57 -6.20 0.77 -3.81
N THR A 58 -6.86 1.83 -4.22
CA THR A 58 -8.22 1.73 -4.72
C THR A 58 -8.34 2.41 -6.08
N SER A 59 -9.20 1.89 -6.91
CA SER A 59 -9.50 2.54 -8.18
C SER A 59 -10.86 3.23 -8.12
N SER A 60 -11.55 3.16 -6.98
CA SER A 60 -12.82 3.85 -6.88
C SER A 60 -12.82 4.85 -5.77
N PHE A 61 -11.91 5.79 -5.85
CA PHE A 61 -11.81 6.76 -4.81
C PHE A 61 -12.68 7.95 -5.04
N GLY A 62 -12.77 8.33 -6.16
CA GLY A 62 -13.39 9.44 -6.66
C GLY A 62 -14.02 10.47 -5.95
N LYS A 63 -15.24 10.42 -5.91
CA LYS A 63 -16.00 11.51 -5.64
C LYS A 63 -15.89 12.12 -4.33
N HIS A 64 -15.65 11.37 -3.33
CA HIS A 64 -15.77 11.89 -1.99
C HIS A 64 -14.50 12.24 -1.29
N ARG A 65 -13.39 11.83 -1.85
CA ARG A 65 -12.14 12.00 -1.13
C ARG A 65 -11.10 12.76 -1.85
N LYS A 66 -11.55 13.51 -2.83
CA LYS A 66 -10.65 14.24 -3.58
C LYS A 66 -9.90 15.20 -2.75
N GLY A 67 -8.64 15.32 -2.94
CA GLY A 67 -7.84 16.31 -2.22
C GLY A 67 -7.35 15.93 -0.85
N MET A 68 -7.58 14.72 -0.41
CA MET A 68 -7.05 14.33 0.89
C MET A 68 -5.51 14.30 0.84
N PRO A 69 -4.87 14.90 1.83
CA PRO A 69 -3.40 15.01 1.81
C PRO A 69 -2.70 13.66 1.88
N THR A 70 -3.39 12.63 2.36
CA THR A 70 -2.79 11.31 2.48
C THR A 70 -3.00 10.44 1.26
N HIS A 71 -3.61 10.97 0.21
CA HIS A 71 -3.83 10.19 -1.00
C HIS A 71 -2.69 10.41 -1.99
N LEU A 72 -2.24 9.35 -2.62
CA LEU A 72 -1.20 9.44 -3.63
C LEU A 72 -1.74 8.84 -4.91
N GLU A 73 -1.84 9.67 -5.94
CA GLU A 73 -2.29 9.20 -7.23
C GLU A 73 -1.16 8.48 -7.91
N LEU A 74 -1.47 7.32 -8.46
CA LEU A 74 -0.45 6.46 -9.03
C LEU A 74 -0.29 6.57 -10.54
N GLY A 75 -1.12 7.38 -11.17
CA GLY A 75 -1.00 7.57 -12.61
C GLY A 75 -1.28 6.29 -13.37
N ASN A 76 -0.38 5.95 -14.26
CA ASN A 76 -0.58 4.82 -15.15
C ASN A 76 0.15 3.55 -14.73
N ILE A 77 0.57 3.46 -13.48
CA ILE A 77 1.29 2.28 -13.05
C ILE A 77 0.44 1.03 -13.14
N LEU A 78 -0.83 1.14 -12.80
CA LEU A 78 -1.76 0.02 -12.87
C LEU A 78 -2.74 0.24 -14.01
N PRO A 79 -3.40 -0.80 -14.46
CA PRO A 79 -4.32 -0.65 -15.60
C PRO A 79 -5.41 0.37 -15.37
N LYS A 80 -5.91 0.46 -14.15
CA LYS A 80 -6.90 1.47 -13.84
C LYS A 80 -6.27 2.58 -13.06
N LYS A 81 -6.76 3.78 -13.25
CA LYS A 81 -6.31 4.89 -12.50
C LYS A 81 -6.55 4.60 -11.05
N SER A 82 -5.55 4.75 -10.23
CA SER A 82 -5.59 4.28 -8.85
C SER A 82 -4.97 5.27 -7.90
N VAL A 83 -5.36 5.14 -6.64
CA VAL A 83 -4.86 6.00 -5.58
C VAL A 83 -4.46 5.13 -4.40
N ALA A 84 -3.31 5.40 -3.82
CA ALA A 84 -2.89 4.73 -2.60
C ALA A 84 -3.35 5.55 -1.41
N LEU A 85 -3.91 4.87 -0.41
CA LEU A 85 -4.58 5.53 0.71
C LEU A 85 -3.71 5.44 1.95
N PHE A 86 -2.87 6.44 2.13
CA PHE A 86 -1.90 6.40 3.21
C PHE A 86 -2.49 6.63 4.60
N GLU A 87 -3.74 6.98 4.69
CA GLU A 87 -4.40 7.04 5.98
C GLU A 87 -4.83 5.64 6.43
N GLN A 88 -4.66 4.64 5.58
CA GLN A 88 -5.12 3.29 5.87
C GLN A 88 -3.99 2.28 5.90
N VAL A 89 -2.86 2.67 6.47
CA VAL A 89 -1.73 1.77 6.60
C VAL A 89 -2.15 0.56 7.43
N LEU A 90 -1.78 -0.60 6.98
CA LEU A 90 -2.11 -1.80 7.75
C LEU A 90 -0.96 -2.79 7.72
N THR A 91 -1.01 -3.73 8.64
CA THR A 91 -0.01 -4.76 8.76
C THR A 91 -0.56 -6.07 8.24
N VAL A 92 0.21 -6.75 7.42
CA VAL A 92 -0.20 -8.05 6.91
C VAL A 92 0.92 -9.04 7.16
N ASN A 93 0.59 -10.32 7.17
CA ASN A 93 1.61 -11.36 7.23
C ASN A 93 2.23 -11.52 5.87
N ARG A 94 3.51 -11.85 5.87
CA ARG A 94 4.23 -12.02 4.61
C ARG A 94 3.54 -13.04 3.71
N TYR A 95 2.98 -14.09 4.28
CA TYR A 95 2.37 -15.11 3.45
C TYR A 95 1.04 -14.66 2.83
N GLN A 96 0.55 -13.47 3.17
CA GLN A 96 -0.65 -12.95 2.52
C GLN A 96 -0.35 -12.29 1.19
N LEU A 97 0.92 -12.10 0.87
CA LEU A 97 1.29 -11.50 -0.41
C LEU A 97 1.09 -12.50 -1.53
N ARG A 98 0.57 -11.99 -2.64
CA ARG A 98 0.41 -12.78 -3.85
C ARG A 98 1.36 -12.24 -4.89
N ASP A 99 0.95 -12.05 -6.10
CA ASP A 99 1.83 -11.60 -7.17
C ASP A 99 2.29 -10.17 -7.00
N LYS A 100 3.54 -9.95 -7.33
CA LYS A 100 4.05 -8.59 -7.42
C LYS A 100 3.65 -8.08 -8.78
N ILE A 101 3.01 -6.94 -8.83
CA ILE A 101 2.46 -6.46 -10.08
C ILE A 101 3.08 -5.17 -10.59
N ALA A 102 3.82 -4.45 -9.76
CA ALA A 102 4.42 -3.20 -10.19
C ALA A 102 5.32 -2.69 -9.08
N ASN A 103 5.89 -1.53 -9.28
CA ASN A 103 6.62 -0.86 -8.22
C ASN A 103 6.58 0.63 -8.49
N LEU A 104 6.72 1.42 -7.46
CA LEU A 104 6.74 2.86 -7.59
C LEU A 104 8.09 3.31 -8.12
N SER A 105 8.08 4.35 -8.95
CA SER A 105 9.32 4.97 -9.35
C SER A 105 9.95 5.64 -8.15
N GLU A 106 11.18 6.05 -8.28
CA GLU A 106 11.84 6.73 -7.18
C GLU A 106 11.12 8.01 -6.80
N ASP A 107 10.64 8.73 -7.78
CA ASP A 107 9.90 9.97 -7.50
C ASP A 107 8.62 9.69 -6.75
N LEU A 108 7.90 8.67 -7.15
CA LEU A 108 6.66 8.34 -6.47
C LEU A 108 6.94 7.77 -5.08
N LEU A 109 8.03 7.04 -4.92
CA LEU A 109 8.37 6.54 -3.60
C LEU A 109 8.67 7.69 -2.65
N GLU A 110 9.31 8.72 -3.15
CA GLU A 110 9.57 9.89 -2.34
C GLU A 110 8.27 10.54 -1.92
N GLU A 111 7.33 10.64 -2.85
CA GLU A 111 6.01 11.18 -2.50
C GLU A 111 5.29 10.29 -1.51
N ALA A 112 5.43 8.99 -1.66
CA ALA A 112 4.81 8.05 -0.73
C ALA A 112 5.36 8.24 0.68
N ASN A 113 6.67 8.45 0.78
CA ASN A 113 7.27 8.70 2.09
C ASN A 113 6.70 9.96 2.74
N LYS A 114 6.45 10.98 1.94
CA LYS A 114 5.85 12.19 2.47
C LYS A 114 4.44 11.94 2.96
N LYS A 115 3.69 11.13 2.23
CA LYS A 115 2.32 10.82 2.64
C LYS A 115 2.29 10.04 3.95
N ILE A 116 3.25 9.16 4.14
CA ILE A 116 3.35 8.44 5.41
C ILE A 116 3.61 9.43 6.54
N MET A 117 4.50 10.38 6.33
CA MET A 117 4.81 11.35 7.37
C MET A 117 3.60 12.20 7.71
N ILE A 118 2.82 12.57 6.71
CA ILE A 118 1.60 13.30 6.95
C ILE A 118 0.61 12.44 7.73
N SER A 119 0.45 11.20 7.30
CA SER A 119 -0.51 10.30 7.90
C SER A 119 -0.20 10.05 9.37
N PHE A 120 1.08 9.98 9.70
CA PHE A 120 1.47 9.73 11.08
C PHE A 120 1.62 11.02 11.88
N GLY A 121 1.36 12.14 11.27
CA GLY A 121 1.43 13.42 11.98
C GLY A 121 2.82 13.92 12.22
N LEU A 122 3.78 13.45 11.45
CA LEU A 122 5.16 13.86 11.63
C LEU A 122 5.47 15.17 10.94
N VAL A 123 4.64 15.60 10.00
CA VAL A 123 4.79 16.88 9.34
C VAL A 123 3.40 17.46 9.16
N PRO A 124 3.29 18.79 9.02
CA PRO A 124 1.98 19.41 8.84
C PRO A 124 1.40 19.04 7.47
N GLN A 125 0.09 18.93 7.43
CA GLN A 125 -0.58 18.62 6.19
C GLN A 125 -0.52 19.73 5.20
N TYR A 126 -0.43 20.93 5.68
CA TYR A 126 -0.47 22.08 4.82
C TYR A 126 0.83 22.84 4.81
N ALA A 127 1.89 22.13 4.92
CA ALA A 127 3.19 22.80 4.95
C ALA A 127 3.54 23.34 3.58
#